data_a11d255139069748af29632d41d25ce9
#
_entry.id   a11d255139069748af29632d41d25ce9
#
_cell.length_a   1.000
_cell.length_b   1.000
_cell.length_c   1.000
_cell.angle_alpha   90.00
_cell.angle_beta   90.00
_cell.angle_gamma   90.00
#
_symmetry.space_group_name_H-M   'P 1'
#
loop_
_entity.id
_entity.type
_entity.pdbx_description
1 polymer ?
#
loop_
_entity_poly.entity_id
_entity_poly.type
_entity_poly.pdbx_seq_one_letter_code
_entity_poly.pdbx_strand_id
1 'polypeptide(L)'
;MKKSSADQLARKTGDLATAAIARMEAELPWYSALRAEDRSWVNLVAQRGIAAFVEWFAHPGERPQVTSGVFGNAPRELTRSITLEQTVELVRLTISIVESHVADLKTLNDDAAADIERAILIYSREIAFAIAVVYAKAAEERGAWDARLESLIVDGLLRSEPDASALSRISALGWRGHTPIVVVVGTAIADDETDESNAASATSSLRKAAKKRNIDLITAVAGDRLIAILGGVQDPLAVVTSLASSFGEGAIVIGDSVDSLSEVHESAQSALAAFRVIGAWPSAPRPVQADDLLAERALTGELRARRRLVEKVYAPL
;
A
#
# COMPACT_ATOMS: atom_id res chain seq x y z
N MET A 1 39.98 20.66 -20.14
CA MET A 1 40.16 19.28 -19.59
C MET A 1 38.85 18.54 -19.43
N LYS A 2 37.86 19.05 -18.67
CA LYS A 2 36.56 18.34 -18.46
C LYS A 2 35.82 17.95 -19.74
N LYS A 3 35.87 18.82 -20.77
CA LYS A 3 35.21 18.53 -22.06
C LYS A 3 35.80 17.31 -22.80
N SER A 4 37.14 17.14 -22.72
CA SER A 4 37.83 15.99 -23.30
C SER A 4 37.48 14.67 -22.58
N SER A 5 37.33 14.67 -21.26
CA SER A 5 36.95 13.50 -20.47
C SER A 5 35.48 13.13 -20.68
N ALA A 6 34.59 14.14 -20.80
CA ALA A 6 33.19 13.93 -21.14
C ALA A 6 33.02 13.33 -22.55
N ASP A 7 33.79 13.80 -23.53
CA ASP A 7 33.78 13.29 -24.91
C ASP A 7 34.32 11.86 -25.00
N GLN A 8 35.28 11.49 -24.15
CA GLN A 8 35.77 10.09 -24.06
C GLN A 8 34.73 9.18 -23.43
N LEU A 9 34.09 9.61 -22.36
CA LEU A 9 33.03 8.84 -21.68
C LEU A 9 31.80 8.69 -22.60
N ALA A 10 31.43 9.75 -23.32
CA ALA A 10 30.31 9.74 -24.27
C ALA A 10 30.49 8.69 -25.39
N ARG A 11 31.72 8.56 -25.91
CA ARG A 11 32.03 7.54 -26.92
C ARG A 11 31.89 6.11 -26.42
N LYS A 12 31.98 5.88 -25.11
CA LYS A 12 31.91 4.56 -24.49
C LYS A 12 30.55 4.25 -23.84
N THR A 13 29.59 5.18 -23.91
CA THR A 13 28.27 4.99 -23.31
C THR A 13 27.57 3.70 -23.75
N GLY A 14 27.67 3.35 -25.03
CA GLY A 14 27.11 2.09 -25.55
C GLY A 14 27.82 0.84 -25.01
N ASP A 15 29.16 0.88 -24.92
CA ASP A 15 29.95 -0.23 -24.39
C ASP A 15 29.66 -0.45 -22.90
N LEU A 16 29.57 0.63 -22.13
CA LEU A 16 29.21 0.62 -20.70
C LEU A 16 27.82 0.02 -20.47
N ALA A 17 26.84 0.41 -21.30
CA ALA A 17 25.49 -0.13 -21.21
C ALA A 17 25.48 -1.63 -21.55
N THR A 18 26.19 -2.05 -22.59
CA THR A 18 26.30 -3.45 -22.98
C THR A 18 26.99 -4.27 -21.88
N ALA A 19 28.07 -3.76 -21.29
CA ALA A 19 28.77 -4.39 -20.19
C ALA A 19 27.88 -4.54 -18.95
N ALA A 20 27.09 -3.49 -18.62
CA ALA A 20 26.16 -3.54 -17.51
C ALA A 20 25.07 -4.62 -17.70
N ILE A 21 24.49 -4.71 -18.89
CA ILE A 21 23.49 -5.74 -19.22
C ILE A 21 24.09 -7.15 -19.13
N ALA A 22 25.26 -7.36 -19.72
CA ALA A 22 25.93 -8.66 -19.68
C ALA A 22 26.24 -9.10 -18.24
N ARG A 23 26.62 -8.16 -17.38
CA ARG A 23 26.89 -8.42 -15.98
C ARG A 23 25.61 -8.67 -15.17
N MET A 24 24.51 -7.97 -15.47
CA MET A 24 23.18 -8.25 -14.91
C MET A 24 22.74 -9.70 -15.22
N GLU A 25 22.93 -10.13 -16.45
CA GLU A 25 22.61 -11.51 -16.86
C GLU A 25 23.48 -12.56 -16.15
N ALA A 26 24.74 -12.25 -15.89
CA ALA A 26 25.67 -13.18 -15.26
C ALA A 26 25.53 -13.25 -13.73
N GLU A 27 25.27 -12.12 -13.06
CA GLU A 27 25.34 -12.03 -11.61
C GLU A 27 23.97 -12.03 -10.92
N LEU A 28 22.86 -11.71 -11.65
CA LEU A 28 21.52 -11.61 -11.09
C LEU A 28 20.59 -12.71 -11.64
N PRO A 29 20.45 -13.86 -10.95
CA PRO A 29 19.59 -14.96 -11.42
C PRO A 29 18.15 -14.56 -11.66
N TRP A 30 17.61 -13.67 -10.81
CA TRP A 30 16.25 -13.17 -10.95
C TRP A 30 16.06 -12.30 -12.20
N TYR A 31 17.09 -11.59 -12.66
CA TYR A 31 17.03 -10.78 -13.87
C TYR A 31 16.82 -11.65 -15.12
N SER A 32 17.51 -12.78 -15.20
CA SER A 32 17.35 -13.76 -16.30
C SER A 32 15.95 -14.41 -16.29
N ALA A 33 15.30 -14.48 -15.13
CA ALA A 33 13.94 -15.02 -14.97
C ALA A 33 12.82 -14.01 -15.31
N LEU A 34 13.15 -12.72 -15.51
CA LEU A 34 12.17 -11.71 -15.91
C LEU A 34 11.59 -12.00 -17.29
N ARG A 35 10.36 -11.54 -17.52
CA ARG A 35 9.75 -11.54 -18.86
C ARG A 35 10.59 -10.67 -19.81
N ALA A 36 10.59 -11.00 -21.08
CA ALA A 36 11.37 -10.27 -22.09
C ALA A 36 11.04 -8.77 -22.12
N GLU A 37 9.78 -8.41 -21.92
CA GLU A 37 9.30 -7.03 -21.86
C GLU A 37 9.93 -6.28 -20.67
N ASP A 38 9.89 -6.85 -19.47
CA ASP A 38 10.45 -6.26 -18.25
C ASP A 38 11.96 -6.08 -18.37
N ARG A 39 12.68 -7.08 -18.94
CA ARG A 39 14.11 -6.97 -19.25
C ARG A 39 14.42 -5.83 -20.23
N SER A 40 13.61 -5.68 -21.27
CA SER A 40 13.78 -4.58 -22.24
C SER A 40 13.66 -3.22 -21.57
N TRP A 41 12.72 -3.08 -20.64
CA TRP A 41 12.57 -1.84 -19.85
C TRP A 41 13.75 -1.59 -18.93
N VAL A 42 14.25 -2.61 -18.21
CA VAL A 42 15.46 -2.48 -17.37
C VAL A 42 16.64 -2.03 -18.21
N ASN A 43 16.86 -2.64 -19.37
CA ASN A 43 17.95 -2.28 -20.28
C ASN A 43 17.83 -0.82 -20.73
N LEU A 44 16.62 -0.38 -21.09
CA LEU A 44 16.38 0.99 -21.50
C LEU A 44 16.66 1.98 -20.37
N VAL A 45 16.23 1.66 -19.13
CA VAL A 45 16.49 2.50 -17.94
C VAL A 45 17.98 2.57 -17.63
N ALA A 46 18.71 1.44 -17.69
CA ALA A 46 20.15 1.41 -17.49
C ALA A 46 20.90 2.25 -18.54
N GLN A 47 20.57 2.08 -19.83
CA GLN A 47 21.15 2.87 -20.93
C GLN A 47 20.88 4.37 -20.74
N ARG A 48 19.65 4.75 -20.41
CA ARG A 48 19.29 6.15 -20.15
C ARG A 48 20.01 6.71 -18.93
N GLY A 49 20.14 5.91 -17.87
CA GLY A 49 20.87 6.29 -16.67
C GLY A 49 22.34 6.64 -16.95
N ILE A 50 23.03 5.81 -17.72
CA ILE A 50 24.40 6.05 -18.14
C ILE A 50 24.49 7.26 -19.07
N ALA A 51 23.59 7.38 -20.04
CA ALA A 51 23.58 8.52 -20.97
C ALA A 51 23.32 9.84 -20.25
N ALA A 52 22.35 9.87 -19.33
CA ALA A 52 22.03 11.06 -18.54
C ALA A 52 23.17 11.45 -17.59
N PHE A 53 23.91 10.48 -17.04
CA PHE A 53 25.12 10.74 -16.27
C PHE A 53 26.18 11.45 -17.13
N VAL A 54 26.45 10.94 -18.30
CA VAL A 54 27.45 11.50 -19.23
C VAL A 54 27.06 12.90 -19.68
N GLU A 55 25.80 13.11 -20.02
CA GLU A 55 25.27 14.42 -20.40
C GLU A 55 25.40 15.45 -19.27
N TRP A 56 24.98 15.07 -18.05
CA TRP A 56 25.12 15.92 -16.87
C TRP A 56 26.59 16.24 -16.55
N PHE A 57 27.48 15.24 -16.66
CA PHE A 57 28.91 15.43 -16.42
C PHE A 57 29.53 16.41 -17.44
N ALA A 58 29.05 16.43 -18.67
CA ALA A 58 29.47 17.36 -19.72
C ALA A 58 29.04 18.82 -19.46
N HIS A 59 27.93 19.01 -18.70
CA HIS A 59 27.33 20.33 -18.44
C HIS A 59 27.30 20.61 -16.92
N PRO A 60 28.43 20.81 -16.26
CA PRO A 60 28.48 21.05 -14.81
C PRO A 60 27.85 22.40 -14.47
N GLY A 61 26.89 22.42 -13.58
CA GLY A 61 26.20 23.66 -13.10
C GLY A 61 24.71 23.43 -12.87
N GLU A 62 24.13 22.39 -13.44
CA GLU A 62 22.74 21.97 -13.22
C GLU A 62 22.69 20.77 -12.26
N ARG A 63 21.58 20.64 -11.52
CA ARG A 63 21.34 19.42 -10.74
C ARG A 63 20.96 18.27 -11.69
N PRO A 64 21.42 17.04 -11.44
CA PRO A 64 21.03 15.90 -12.24
C PRO A 64 19.51 15.72 -12.21
N GLN A 65 18.84 15.73 -13.37
CA GLN A 65 17.40 15.50 -13.48
C GLN A 65 17.09 14.00 -13.62
N VAL A 66 17.44 13.21 -12.60
CA VAL A 66 17.35 11.75 -12.65
C VAL A 66 15.90 11.28 -12.69
N THR A 67 15.00 11.88 -11.90
CA THR A 67 13.62 11.44 -11.78
C THR A 67 12.86 11.58 -13.09
N SER A 68 12.97 12.69 -13.79
CA SER A 68 12.28 12.90 -15.07
C SER A 68 13.03 12.30 -16.26
N GLY A 69 14.35 12.32 -16.25
CA GLY A 69 15.19 11.86 -17.37
C GLY A 69 15.34 10.34 -17.43
N VAL A 70 15.52 9.67 -16.29
CA VAL A 70 15.77 8.21 -16.24
C VAL A 70 14.49 7.44 -15.98
N PHE A 71 13.69 7.83 -14.99
CA PHE A 71 12.50 7.10 -14.55
C PHE A 71 11.18 7.66 -15.11
N GLY A 72 11.16 8.89 -15.66
CA GLY A 72 9.94 9.58 -16.09
C GLY A 72 9.12 8.86 -17.16
N ASN A 73 9.75 7.97 -17.95
CA ASN A 73 9.11 7.15 -18.97
C ASN A 73 9.05 5.66 -18.61
N ALA A 74 9.44 5.28 -17.40
CA ALA A 74 9.28 3.90 -16.95
C ALA A 74 7.79 3.61 -16.78
N PRO A 75 7.24 2.52 -17.35
CA PRO A 75 5.86 2.14 -17.13
C PRO A 75 5.60 1.94 -15.64
N ARG A 76 4.40 2.29 -15.19
CA ARG A 76 3.95 2.01 -13.80
C ARG A 76 4.02 0.52 -13.47
N GLU A 77 3.89 -0.32 -14.50
CA GLU A 77 4.02 -1.77 -14.41
C GLU A 77 5.42 -2.21 -13.96
N LEU A 78 6.47 -1.48 -14.30
CA LEU A 78 7.84 -1.83 -13.92
C LEU A 78 8.02 -1.87 -12.40
N THR A 79 7.44 -0.92 -11.66
CA THR A 79 7.48 -0.91 -10.19
C THR A 79 6.61 -2.00 -9.54
N ARG A 80 5.81 -2.73 -10.35
CA ARG A 80 5.09 -3.94 -9.92
C ARG A 80 5.88 -5.21 -10.17
N SER A 81 6.64 -5.24 -11.27
CA SER A 81 7.42 -6.42 -11.69
C SER A 81 8.78 -6.49 -11.01
N ILE A 82 9.35 -5.34 -10.63
CA ILE A 82 10.70 -5.23 -10.04
C ILE A 82 10.59 -4.56 -8.68
N THR A 83 11.13 -5.22 -7.64
CA THR A 83 11.13 -4.69 -6.27
C THR A 83 12.12 -3.55 -6.10
N LEU A 84 11.97 -2.77 -5.01
CA LEU A 84 12.96 -1.75 -4.64
C LEU A 84 14.36 -2.36 -4.44
N GLU A 85 14.45 -3.52 -3.78
CA GLU A 85 15.69 -4.25 -3.55
C GLU A 85 16.38 -4.61 -4.87
N GLN A 86 15.64 -5.23 -5.80
CA GLN A 86 16.12 -5.56 -7.14
C GLN A 86 16.58 -4.32 -7.92
N THR A 87 15.86 -3.20 -7.81
CA THR A 87 16.26 -1.94 -8.46
C THR A 87 17.56 -1.41 -7.87
N VAL A 88 17.75 -1.48 -6.56
CA VAL A 88 19.01 -1.09 -5.91
C VAL A 88 20.16 -1.98 -6.37
N GLU A 89 19.96 -3.29 -6.51
CA GLU A 89 20.98 -4.21 -7.05
C GLU A 89 21.38 -3.84 -8.47
N LEU A 90 20.42 -3.60 -9.38
CA LEU A 90 20.67 -3.17 -10.75
C LEU A 90 21.48 -1.87 -10.81
N VAL A 91 21.11 -0.88 -10.02
CA VAL A 91 21.82 0.40 -10.00
C VAL A 91 23.22 0.26 -9.44
N ARG A 92 23.41 -0.47 -8.34
CA ARG A 92 24.75 -0.74 -7.78
C ARG A 92 25.67 -1.41 -8.80
N LEU A 93 25.16 -2.40 -9.52
CA LEU A 93 25.90 -3.10 -10.55
C LEU A 93 26.23 -2.15 -11.72
N THR A 94 25.28 -1.34 -12.16
CA THR A 94 25.53 -0.34 -13.22
C THR A 94 26.60 0.67 -12.80
N ILE A 95 26.55 1.17 -11.57
CA ILE A 95 27.56 2.09 -11.02
C ILE A 95 28.94 1.42 -11.00
N SER A 96 29.04 0.18 -10.52
CA SER A 96 30.31 -0.54 -10.44
C SER A 96 30.99 -0.76 -11.79
N ILE A 97 30.19 -0.89 -12.86
CA ILE A 97 30.72 -0.96 -14.23
C ILE A 97 31.34 0.40 -14.66
N VAL A 98 30.67 1.49 -14.37
CA VAL A 98 31.18 2.83 -14.66
C VAL A 98 32.46 3.09 -13.86
N GLU A 99 32.48 2.74 -12.57
CA GLU A 99 33.66 2.86 -11.68
C GLU A 99 34.85 2.04 -12.18
N SER A 100 34.64 0.79 -12.58
CA SER A 100 35.72 -0.05 -13.12
C SER A 100 36.35 0.54 -14.37
N HIS A 101 35.51 1.15 -15.23
CA HIS A 101 36.00 1.84 -16.42
C HIS A 101 36.82 3.10 -16.11
N VAL A 102 36.45 3.83 -15.04
CA VAL A 102 37.22 4.99 -14.57
C VAL A 102 38.60 4.55 -14.03
N ALA A 103 38.68 3.39 -13.37
CA ALA A 103 39.94 2.81 -12.92
C ALA A 103 40.90 2.56 -14.10
N ASP A 104 40.41 2.11 -15.25
CA ASP A 104 41.20 1.96 -16.46
C ASP A 104 41.69 3.32 -17.00
N LEU A 105 40.90 4.39 -16.87
CA LEU A 105 41.28 5.72 -17.27
C LEU A 105 42.35 6.36 -16.35
N LYS A 106 42.45 5.98 -15.07
CA LYS A 106 43.48 6.46 -14.12
C LYS A 106 44.89 6.21 -14.64
N THR A 107 45.10 5.14 -15.35
CA THR A 107 46.39 4.82 -15.93
C THR A 107 46.85 5.82 -17.01
N LEU A 108 45.92 6.66 -17.52
CA LEU A 108 46.16 7.60 -18.60
C LEU A 108 46.10 9.08 -18.11
N ASN A 109 45.23 9.41 -17.11
CA ASN A 109 45.08 10.75 -16.60
C ASN A 109 44.40 10.75 -15.22
N ASP A 110 45.18 11.01 -14.17
CA ASP A 110 44.77 10.93 -12.75
C ASP A 110 43.73 12.03 -12.38
N ASP A 111 43.94 13.27 -12.85
CA ASP A 111 43.02 14.39 -12.56
C ASP A 111 41.63 14.19 -13.21
N ALA A 112 41.61 13.66 -14.42
CA ALA A 112 40.39 13.38 -15.13
C ALA A 112 39.58 12.28 -14.44
N ALA A 113 40.26 11.25 -13.96
CA ALA A 113 39.66 10.14 -13.23
C ALA A 113 39.05 10.60 -11.90
N ALA A 114 39.77 11.44 -11.13
CA ALA A 114 39.26 12.02 -9.88
C ALA A 114 37.98 12.88 -10.08
N ASP A 115 37.93 13.66 -11.15
CA ASP A 115 36.74 14.47 -11.50
C ASP A 115 35.53 13.55 -11.81
N ILE A 116 35.74 12.44 -12.54
CA ILE A 116 34.68 11.48 -12.87
C ILE A 116 34.23 10.71 -11.62
N GLU A 117 35.13 10.23 -10.78
CA GLU A 117 34.80 9.57 -9.50
C GLU A 117 33.90 10.44 -8.62
N ARG A 118 34.28 11.71 -8.47
CA ARG A 118 33.47 12.67 -7.72
C ARG A 118 32.08 12.88 -8.34
N ALA A 119 32.00 12.90 -9.66
CA ALA A 119 30.73 13.02 -10.37
C ALA A 119 29.87 11.78 -10.17
N ILE A 120 30.46 10.56 -10.20
CA ILE A 120 29.75 9.31 -9.91
C ILE A 120 29.14 9.34 -8.52
N LEU A 121 29.86 9.77 -7.49
CA LEU A 121 29.35 9.86 -6.13
C LEU A 121 28.14 10.81 -6.01
N ILE A 122 28.22 11.98 -6.65
CA ILE A 122 27.11 12.95 -6.65
C ILE A 122 25.89 12.36 -7.38
N TYR A 123 26.11 11.80 -8.57
CA TYR A 123 25.03 11.25 -9.39
C TYR A 123 24.36 10.02 -8.76
N SER A 124 25.17 9.14 -8.14
CA SER A 124 24.68 7.96 -7.44
C SER A 124 23.76 8.32 -6.27
N ARG A 125 24.09 9.38 -5.54
CA ARG A 125 23.23 9.91 -4.48
C ARG A 125 21.89 10.38 -5.03
N GLU A 126 21.89 11.13 -6.12
CA GLU A 126 20.65 11.63 -6.75
C GLU A 126 19.81 10.49 -7.32
N ILE A 127 20.43 9.43 -7.89
CA ILE A 127 19.73 8.21 -8.31
C ILE A 127 19.06 7.52 -7.11
N ALA A 128 19.77 7.40 -5.97
CA ALA A 128 19.21 6.74 -4.78
C ALA A 128 17.96 7.48 -4.27
N PHE A 129 17.99 8.80 -4.23
CA PHE A 129 16.81 9.60 -3.86
C PHE A 129 15.69 9.49 -4.91
N ALA A 130 16.01 9.51 -6.20
CA ALA A 130 15.02 9.36 -7.26
C ALA A 130 14.30 8.01 -7.17
N ILE A 131 15.02 6.91 -6.92
CA ILE A 131 14.45 5.58 -6.70
C ILE A 131 13.50 5.59 -5.51
N ALA A 132 13.93 6.16 -4.37
CA ALA A 132 13.11 6.25 -3.17
C ALA A 132 11.78 6.98 -3.45
N VAL A 133 11.83 8.12 -4.15
CA VAL A 133 10.63 8.89 -4.53
C VAL A 133 9.72 8.09 -5.46
N VAL A 134 10.26 7.43 -6.49
CA VAL A 134 9.47 6.63 -7.45
C VAL A 134 8.75 5.48 -6.75
N TYR A 135 9.45 4.75 -5.87
CA TYR A 135 8.85 3.61 -5.16
C TYR A 135 7.90 4.05 -4.05
N ALA A 136 8.18 5.17 -3.35
CA ALA A 136 7.24 5.75 -2.39
C ALA A 136 5.93 6.14 -3.08
N LYS A 137 6.00 6.89 -4.18
CA LYS A 137 4.82 7.28 -4.96
C LYS A 137 4.04 6.07 -5.50
N ALA A 138 4.73 5.05 -6.01
CA ALA A 138 4.08 3.83 -6.48
C ALA A 138 3.41 3.03 -5.33
N ALA A 139 3.95 3.10 -4.11
CA ALA A 139 3.34 2.50 -2.93
C ALA A 139 2.10 3.28 -2.47
N GLU A 140 2.15 4.60 -2.48
CA GLU A 140 1.00 5.48 -2.18
C GLU A 140 -0.14 5.27 -3.17
N GLU A 141 0.15 5.27 -4.48
CA GLU A 141 -0.84 5.02 -5.52
C GLU A 141 -1.50 3.63 -5.38
N ARG A 142 -0.74 2.61 -5.01
CA ARG A 142 -1.28 1.26 -4.74
C ARG A 142 -2.18 1.26 -3.52
N GLY A 143 -1.74 1.88 -2.42
CA GLY A 143 -2.53 1.98 -1.20
C GLY A 143 -3.86 2.71 -1.41
N ALA A 144 -3.87 3.79 -2.17
CA ALA A 144 -5.08 4.52 -2.51
C ALA A 144 -6.03 3.70 -3.41
N TRP A 145 -5.49 2.92 -4.35
CA TRP A 145 -6.30 2.02 -5.19
C TRP A 145 -6.94 0.89 -4.38
N ASP A 146 -6.16 0.24 -3.50
CA ASP A 146 -6.65 -0.83 -2.63
C ASP A 146 -7.75 -0.31 -1.70
N ALA A 147 -7.57 0.87 -1.10
CA ALA A 147 -8.57 1.51 -0.24
C ALA A 147 -9.87 1.84 -1.00
N ARG A 148 -9.78 2.32 -2.24
CA ARG A 148 -10.96 2.55 -3.09
C ARG A 148 -11.69 1.26 -3.42
N LEU A 149 -10.96 0.21 -3.77
CA LEU A 149 -11.56 -1.09 -4.06
C LEU A 149 -12.24 -1.67 -2.82
N GLU A 150 -11.60 -1.59 -1.65
CA GLU A 150 -12.21 -2.00 -0.39
C GLU A 150 -13.49 -1.21 -0.07
N SER A 151 -13.47 0.11 -0.24
CA SER A 151 -14.65 0.95 -0.01
C SER A 151 -15.83 0.56 -0.91
N LEU A 152 -15.58 0.27 -2.19
CA LEU A 152 -16.62 -0.20 -3.10
C LEU A 152 -17.18 -1.58 -2.70
N ILE A 153 -16.32 -2.48 -2.25
CA ILE A 153 -16.72 -3.80 -1.76
C ILE A 153 -17.55 -3.68 -0.48
N VAL A 154 -17.09 -2.89 0.48
CA VAL A 154 -17.82 -2.64 1.73
C VAL A 154 -19.18 -2.05 1.43
N ASP A 155 -19.27 -1.00 0.59
CA ASP A 155 -20.55 -0.39 0.22
C ASP A 155 -21.52 -1.40 -0.41
N GLY A 156 -21.02 -2.31 -1.26
CA GLY A 156 -21.80 -3.41 -1.82
C GLY A 156 -22.31 -4.39 -0.74
N LEU A 157 -21.40 -4.86 0.13
CA LEU A 157 -21.74 -5.80 1.22
C LEU A 157 -22.71 -5.21 2.25
N LEU A 158 -22.65 -3.90 2.49
CA LEU A 158 -23.55 -3.24 3.43
C LEU A 158 -24.99 -3.12 2.90
N ARG A 159 -25.18 -3.12 1.58
CA ARG A 159 -26.48 -2.90 0.94
C ARG A 159 -27.21 -4.16 0.58
N SER A 160 -26.50 -5.20 0.16
CA SER A 160 -27.12 -6.42 -0.38
C SER A 160 -26.15 -7.61 -0.38
N GLU A 161 -26.68 -8.76 -0.74
CA GLU A 161 -25.85 -9.95 -0.99
C GLU A 161 -24.82 -9.71 -2.11
N PRO A 162 -23.57 -10.16 -1.92
CA PRO A 162 -22.53 -10.01 -2.92
C PRO A 162 -22.79 -10.91 -4.13
N ASP A 163 -22.59 -10.35 -5.33
CA ASP A 163 -22.57 -11.14 -6.56
C ASP A 163 -21.24 -11.91 -6.73
N ALA A 164 -21.19 -12.81 -7.72
CA ALA A 164 -19.99 -13.63 -7.99
C ALA A 164 -18.75 -12.77 -8.29
N SER A 165 -18.93 -11.58 -8.87
CA SER A 165 -17.82 -10.66 -9.19
C SER A 165 -17.30 -9.98 -7.93
N ALA A 166 -18.17 -9.65 -6.97
CA ALA A 166 -17.79 -9.11 -5.67
C ALA A 166 -17.01 -10.16 -4.85
N LEU A 167 -17.47 -11.41 -4.83
CA LEU A 167 -16.78 -12.51 -4.15
C LEU A 167 -15.36 -12.74 -4.70
N SER A 168 -15.18 -12.67 -6.02
CA SER A 168 -13.86 -12.77 -6.66
C SER A 168 -12.92 -11.64 -6.21
N ARG A 169 -13.43 -10.40 -6.14
CA ARG A 169 -12.66 -9.25 -5.69
C ARG A 169 -12.31 -9.33 -4.20
N ILE A 170 -13.24 -9.81 -3.37
CA ILE A 170 -13.03 -10.03 -1.94
C ILE A 170 -11.90 -11.04 -1.71
N SER A 171 -11.89 -12.13 -2.47
CA SER A 171 -10.79 -13.12 -2.43
C SER A 171 -9.46 -12.52 -2.87
N ALA A 172 -9.45 -11.66 -3.88
CA ALA A 172 -8.24 -10.96 -4.34
C ALA A 172 -7.65 -10.00 -3.28
N LEU A 173 -8.47 -9.46 -2.37
CA LEU A 173 -8.03 -8.69 -1.20
C LEU A 173 -7.46 -9.56 -0.07
N GLY A 174 -7.44 -10.88 -0.23
CA GLY A 174 -6.88 -11.82 0.75
C GLY A 174 -7.88 -12.34 1.77
N TRP A 175 -9.16 -12.18 1.53
CA TRP A 175 -10.22 -12.82 2.34
C TRP A 175 -10.21 -14.32 2.15
N ARG A 176 -10.13 -15.07 3.23
CA ARG A 176 -10.00 -16.56 3.23
C ARG A 176 -11.30 -17.29 3.55
N GLY A 177 -12.34 -16.56 3.90
CA GLY A 177 -13.66 -17.14 4.20
C GLY A 177 -13.80 -17.66 5.62
N HIS A 178 -13.01 -17.16 6.56
CA HIS A 178 -13.14 -17.54 7.96
C HIS A 178 -14.45 -17.02 8.55
N THR A 179 -15.13 -17.90 9.31
CA THR A 179 -16.37 -17.60 10.02
C THR A 179 -16.20 -17.81 11.53
N PRO A 180 -17.03 -17.23 12.39
CA PRO A 180 -18.10 -16.27 12.09
C PRO A 180 -17.59 -14.91 11.64
N ILE A 181 -18.46 -14.12 11.00
CA ILE A 181 -18.17 -12.79 10.47
C ILE A 181 -18.94 -11.75 11.27
N VAL A 182 -18.31 -10.62 11.58
CA VAL A 182 -18.96 -9.48 12.24
C VAL A 182 -18.61 -8.18 11.54
N VAL A 183 -19.55 -7.24 11.54
CA VAL A 183 -19.30 -5.86 11.12
C VAL A 183 -19.12 -4.99 12.35
N VAL A 184 -18.07 -4.21 12.37
CA VAL A 184 -17.75 -3.24 13.41
C VAL A 184 -17.82 -1.84 12.83
N VAL A 185 -18.52 -0.94 13.50
CA VAL A 185 -18.62 0.47 13.14
C VAL A 185 -18.09 1.30 14.30
N GLY A 186 -17.13 2.17 14.02
CA GLY A 186 -16.61 3.09 15.01
C GLY A 186 -16.27 4.44 14.37
N THR A 187 -15.93 5.42 15.19
CA THR A 187 -15.48 6.73 14.70
C THR A 187 -14.11 6.55 14.02
N ALA A 188 -13.91 7.21 12.90
CA ALA A 188 -12.60 7.29 12.26
C ALA A 188 -11.66 8.17 13.09
N ILE A 189 -10.36 7.92 13.03
CA ILE A 189 -9.38 8.83 13.64
C ILE A 189 -9.36 10.10 12.79
N ALA A 190 -9.75 11.24 13.38
CA ALA A 190 -9.63 12.56 12.79
C ALA A 190 -8.33 13.20 13.29
N ASP A 191 -7.53 13.77 12.39
CA ASP A 191 -6.44 14.68 12.73
C ASP A 191 -6.52 15.93 11.86
N ASP A 192 -6.12 17.08 12.40
CA ASP A 192 -6.34 18.43 11.87
C ASP A 192 -5.62 18.76 10.54
N GLU A 193 -4.80 17.88 9.95
CA GLU A 193 -3.92 18.27 8.83
C GLU A 193 -3.95 17.38 7.57
N THR A 194 -4.89 16.59 7.29
CA THR A 194 -5.21 15.92 6.00
C THR A 194 -5.93 14.59 6.20
N ASP A 195 -7.20 14.54 5.88
CA ASP A 195 -8.12 13.40 6.05
C ASP A 195 -7.62 12.05 5.49
N GLU A 196 -6.83 12.06 4.42
CA GLU A 196 -6.41 10.82 3.74
C GLU A 196 -5.25 10.10 4.44
N SER A 197 -4.32 10.81 5.10
CA SER A 197 -3.13 10.21 5.71
C SER A 197 -3.47 9.41 6.98
N ASN A 198 -4.43 9.86 7.76
CA ASN A 198 -4.79 9.26 9.05
C ASN A 198 -5.76 8.09 8.92
N ALA A 199 -6.69 8.15 7.97
CA ALA A 199 -7.50 7.01 7.58
C ALA A 199 -6.61 5.84 7.09
N ALA A 200 -5.57 6.12 6.32
CA ALA A 200 -4.59 5.13 5.89
C ALA A 200 -3.78 4.55 7.06
N SER A 201 -3.44 5.35 8.07
CA SER A 201 -2.72 4.91 9.27
C SER A 201 -3.58 3.99 10.14
N ALA A 202 -4.85 4.37 10.40
CA ALA A 202 -5.80 3.57 11.19
C ALA A 202 -6.09 2.22 10.52
N THR A 203 -6.36 2.22 9.22
CA THR A 203 -6.59 0.98 8.45
C THR A 203 -5.33 0.11 8.39
N SER A 204 -4.13 0.70 8.29
CA SER A 204 -2.85 -0.03 8.34
C SER A 204 -2.64 -0.71 9.70
N SER A 205 -2.96 -0.02 10.80
CA SER A 205 -2.87 -0.56 12.16
C SER A 205 -3.83 -1.74 12.35
N LEU A 206 -5.08 -1.59 11.92
CA LEU A 206 -6.06 -2.68 11.93
C LEU A 206 -5.60 -3.89 11.11
N ARG A 207 -5.06 -3.69 9.90
CA ARG A 207 -4.54 -4.78 9.05
C ARG A 207 -3.40 -5.53 9.72
N LYS A 208 -2.44 -4.84 10.33
CA LYS A 208 -1.33 -5.47 11.07
C LYS A 208 -1.85 -6.30 12.22
N ALA A 209 -2.80 -5.77 12.98
CA ALA A 209 -3.38 -6.46 14.13
C ALA A 209 -4.23 -7.68 13.73
N ALA A 210 -5.03 -7.59 12.67
CA ALA A 210 -5.82 -8.69 12.12
C ALA A 210 -4.92 -9.80 11.57
N LYS A 211 -3.89 -9.45 10.79
CA LYS A 211 -2.91 -10.41 10.26
C LYS A 211 -2.20 -11.19 11.36
N LYS A 212 -1.80 -10.52 12.45
CA LYS A 212 -1.16 -11.16 13.60
C LYS A 212 -2.07 -12.19 14.28
N ARG A 213 -3.39 -12.00 14.23
CA ARG A 213 -4.42 -12.87 14.82
C ARG A 213 -5.03 -13.86 13.84
N ASN A 214 -4.57 -13.87 12.59
CA ASN A 214 -5.13 -14.71 11.52
C ASN A 214 -6.62 -14.44 11.26
N ILE A 215 -7.06 -13.19 11.40
CA ILE A 215 -8.43 -12.70 11.17
C ILE A 215 -8.51 -12.14 9.75
N ASP A 216 -9.57 -12.47 9.02
CA ASP A 216 -9.88 -11.82 7.74
C ASP A 216 -10.40 -10.41 8.02
N LEU A 217 -9.96 -9.45 7.21
CA LEU A 217 -10.30 -8.03 7.40
C LEU A 217 -10.53 -7.34 6.05
N ILE A 218 -11.66 -6.64 5.96
CA ILE A 218 -11.94 -5.63 4.94
C ILE A 218 -12.38 -4.36 5.65
N THR A 219 -11.87 -3.20 5.22
CA THR A 219 -12.17 -1.93 5.88
C THR A 219 -12.61 -0.86 4.88
N ALA A 220 -13.43 0.07 5.35
CA ALA A 220 -13.73 1.29 4.62
C ALA A 220 -13.92 2.47 5.58
N VAL A 221 -13.55 3.64 5.13
CA VAL A 221 -13.89 4.91 5.81
C VAL A 221 -15.02 5.56 5.03
N ALA A 222 -16.12 5.88 5.74
CA ALA A 222 -17.32 6.50 5.20
C ALA A 222 -17.65 7.75 6.01
N GLY A 223 -17.18 8.91 5.56
CA GLY A 223 -17.22 10.15 6.32
C GLY A 223 -16.41 10.03 7.61
N ASP A 224 -17.06 10.26 8.73
CA ASP A 224 -16.49 10.18 10.09
C ASP A 224 -16.43 8.77 10.68
N ARG A 225 -16.76 7.73 9.89
CA ARG A 225 -16.90 6.35 10.36
C ARG A 225 -15.86 5.43 9.74
N LEU A 226 -15.26 4.61 10.57
CA LEU A 226 -14.45 3.47 10.16
C LEU A 226 -15.31 2.20 10.29
N ILE A 227 -15.51 1.51 9.17
CA ILE A 227 -16.24 0.25 9.10
C ILE A 227 -15.22 -0.86 8.89
N ALA A 228 -15.29 -1.90 9.71
CA ALA A 228 -14.44 -3.08 9.60
C ALA A 228 -15.31 -4.35 9.54
N ILE A 229 -15.09 -5.17 8.53
CA ILE A 229 -15.68 -6.50 8.39
C ILE A 229 -14.61 -7.50 8.81
N LEU A 230 -14.88 -8.26 9.85
CA LEU A 230 -13.95 -9.19 10.47
C LEU A 230 -14.46 -10.63 10.29
N GLY A 231 -13.63 -11.53 9.77
CA GLY A 231 -13.94 -12.95 9.63
C GLY A 231 -13.05 -13.84 10.51
N GLY A 232 -13.63 -14.90 11.05
CA GLY A 232 -12.94 -15.84 11.96
C GLY A 232 -12.89 -15.36 13.42
N VAL A 233 -13.89 -14.59 13.86
CA VAL A 233 -13.94 -13.96 15.17
C VAL A 233 -14.91 -14.69 16.09
N GLN A 234 -14.39 -15.60 16.93
CA GLN A 234 -15.21 -16.39 17.86
C GLN A 234 -15.73 -15.57 19.05
N ASP A 235 -14.91 -14.64 19.56
CA ASP A 235 -15.28 -13.69 20.62
C ASP A 235 -15.13 -12.26 20.07
N PRO A 236 -16.20 -11.71 19.47
CA PRO A 236 -16.15 -10.37 18.89
C PRO A 236 -15.81 -9.27 19.89
N LEU A 237 -16.30 -9.39 21.13
CA LEU A 237 -16.09 -8.37 22.15
C LEU A 237 -14.61 -8.30 22.55
N ALA A 238 -13.98 -9.44 22.84
CA ALA A 238 -12.57 -9.50 23.20
C ALA A 238 -11.66 -9.04 22.06
N VAL A 239 -11.95 -9.48 20.83
CA VAL A 239 -11.16 -9.09 19.64
C VAL A 239 -11.26 -7.59 19.42
N VAL A 240 -12.46 -7.02 19.34
CA VAL A 240 -12.67 -5.60 19.04
C VAL A 240 -12.14 -4.71 20.17
N THR A 241 -12.24 -5.14 21.44
CA THR A 241 -11.60 -4.44 22.56
C THR A 241 -10.09 -4.30 22.34
N SER A 242 -9.44 -5.36 21.85
CA SER A 242 -8.00 -5.33 21.54
C SER A 242 -7.64 -4.48 20.32
N LEU A 243 -8.61 -4.15 19.47
CA LEU A 243 -8.47 -3.32 18.27
C LEU A 243 -8.96 -1.87 18.51
N ALA A 244 -9.49 -1.57 19.68
CA ALA A 244 -10.15 -0.29 19.99
C ALA A 244 -9.27 0.94 19.76
N SER A 245 -7.94 0.81 19.94
CA SER A 245 -6.98 1.90 19.66
C SER A 245 -6.82 2.27 18.19
N SER A 246 -7.32 1.43 17.27
CA SER A 246 -7.31 1.71 15.83
C SER A 246 -8.53 2.51 15.37
N PHE A 247 -9.49 2.76 16.26
CA PHE A 247 -10.64 3.63 16.03
C PHE A 247 -10.42 4.96 16.73
N GLY A 248 -10.99 6.02 16.19
CA GLY A 248 -11.00 7.34 16.80
C GLY A 248 -11.75 7.39 18.13
N GLU A 249 -11.70 8.52 18.81
CA GLU A 249 -12.48 8.74 20.03
C GLU A 249 -13.97 8.63 19.74
N GLY A 250 -14.72 7.97 20.63
CA GLY A 250 -16.15 7.77 20.49
C GLY A 250 -16.56 6.31 20.54
N ALA A 251 -17.80 6.05 20.13
CA ALA A 251 -18.38 4.72 20.20
C ALA A 251 -17.75 3.73 19.21
N ILE A 252 -17.67 2.47 19.62
CA ILE A 252 -17.37 1.33 18.74
C ILE A 252 -18.51 0.32 18.93
N VAL A 253 -19.20 -0.01 17.86
CA VAL A 253 -20.35 -0.90 17.87
C VAL A 253 -20.06 -2.15 17.07
N ILE A 254 -20.36 -3.31 17.63
CA ILE A 254 -20.22 -4.62 17.04
C ILE A 254 -21.60 -5.11 16.59
N GLY A 255 -21.75 -5.43 15.32
CA GLY A 255 -22.97 -6.01 14.76
C GLY A 255 -23.19 -7.47 15.15
N ASP A 256 -24.28 -8.02 14.70
CA ASP A 256 -24.60 -9.43 14.89
C ASP A 256 -23.59 -10.33 14.18
N SER A 257 -23.22 -11.45 14.80
CA SER A 257 -22.39 -12.47 14.14
C SER A 257 -23.18 -13.19 13.09
N VAL A 258 -22.57 -13.42 11.91
CA VAL A 258 -23.15 -14.14 10.78
C VAL A 258 -22.18 -15.20 10.24
N ASP A 259 -22.69 -16.21 9.55
CA ASP A 259 -21.88 -17.36 9.12
C ASP A 259 -21.44 -17.28 7.65
N SER A 260 -21.92 -16.29 6.91
CA SER A 260 -21.59 -16.15 5.49
C SER A 260 -21.44 -14.69 5.05
N LEU A 261 -20.69 -14.47 3.96
CA LEU A 261 -20.58 -13.16 3.32
C LEU A 261 -21.91 -12.64 2.77
N SER A 262 -22.84 -13.52 2.41
CA SER A 262 -24.19 -13.13 1.95
C SER A 262 -25.01 -12.48 3.06
N GLU A 263 -24.72 -12.79 4.31
CA GLU A 263 -25.43 -12.28 5.49
C GLU A 263 -24.74 -11.05 6.12
N VAL A 264 -23.59 -10.64 5.61
CA VAL A 264 -22.82 -9.49 6.16
C VAL A 264 -23.67 -8.22 6.24
N HIS A 265 -24.58 -8.02 5.27
CA HIS A 265 -25.52 -6.89 5.29
C HIS A 265 -26.41 -6.86 6.54
N GLU A 266 -26.71 -8.02 7.13
CA GLU A 266 -27.48 -8.13 8.38
C GLU A 266 -26.68 -7.64 9.58
N SER A 267 -25.42 -8.10 9.70
CA SER A 267 -24.47 -7.62 10.69
C SER A 267 -24.24 -6.11 10.57
N ALA A 268 -24.10 -5.63 9.33
CA ALA A 268 -23.93 -4.20 9.06
C ALA A 268 -25.15 -3.37 9.45
N GLN A 269 -26.36 -3.84 9.14
CA GLN A 269 -27.58 -3.14 9.52
C GLN A 269 -27.70 -3.00 11.04
N SER A 270 -27.42 -4.08 11.79
CA SER A 270 -27.47 -4.04 13.26
C SER A 270 -26.44 -3.09 13.84
N ALA A 271 -25.18 -3.13 13.35
CA ALA A 271 -24.11 -2.25 13.79
C ALA A 271 -24.41 -0.77 13.49
N LEU A 272 -24.82 -0.46 12.27
CA LEU A 272 -25.14 0.91 11.85
C LEU A 272 -26.38 1.48 12.56
N ALA A 273 -27.39 0.65 12.83
CA ALA A 273 -28.57 1.07 13.57
C ALA A 273 -28.22 1.37 15.04
N ALA A 274 -27.42 0.51 15.66
CA ALA A 274 -26.93 0.74 17.03
C ALA A 274 -26.01 1.96 17.10
N PHE A 275 -25.11 2.15 16.14
CA PHE A 275 -24.22 3.32 16.08
C PHE A 275 -24.99 4.64 15.98
N ARG A 276 -26.16 4.67 15.33
CA ARG A 276 -27.01 5.85 15.27
C ARG A 276 -27.64 6.22 16.60
N VAL A 277 -27.92 5.23 17.45
CA VAL A 277 -28.66 5.44 18.71
C VAL A 277 -27.79 5.38 19.95
N ILE A 278 -26.50 5.09 19.81
CA ILE A 278 -25.57 4.94 20.94
C ILE A 278 -25.49 6.18 21.83
N GLY A 279 -25.75 7.36 21.29
CA GLY A 279 -25.82 8.61 22.04
C GLY A 279 -26.93 8.63 23.13
N ALA A 280 -27.94 7.75 23.03
CA ALA A 280 -28.94 7.58 24.06
C ALA A 280 -28.41 6.87 25.32
N TRP A 281 -27.23 6.20 25.22
CA TRP A 281 -26.56 5.57 26.33
C TRP A 281 -25.16 6.17 26.56
N PRO A 282 -25.02 7.31 27.22
CA PRO A 282 -23.72 8.00 27.38
C PRO A 282 -22.66 7.23 28.13
N SER A 283 -23.03 6.24 28.95
CA SER A 283 -22.13 5.36 29.71
C SER A 283 -21.94 3.98 29.06
N ALA A 284 -22.28 3.82 27.78
CA ALA A 284 -22.11 2.58 27.06
C ALA A 284 -20.63 2.11 27.09
N PRO A 285 -20.37 0.81 27.24
CA PRO A 285 -19.01 0.29 27.16
C PRO A 285 -18.42 0.50 25.77
N ARG A 286 -17.10 0.48 25.68
CA ARG A 286 -16.38 0.64 24.41
C ARG A 286 -15.42 -0.54 24.19
N PRO A 287 -15.73 -1.47 23.30
CA PRO A 287 -16.89 -1.55 22.40
C PRO A 287 -18.18 -2.00 23.06
N VAL A 288 -19.32 -1.82 22.36
CA VAL A 288 -20.66 -2.29 22.73
C VAL A 288 -21.24 -3.18 21.64
N GLN A 289 -22.02 -4.19 22.01
CA GLN A 289 -22.72 -5.02 21.04
C GLN A 289 -24.02 -4.35 20.58
N ALA A 290 -24.37 -4.52 19.32
CA ALA A 290 -25.63 -3.98 18.79
C ALA A 290 -26.87 -4.52 19.52
N ASP A 291 -26.78 -5.74 20.06
CA ASP A 291 -27.84 -6.36 20.87
C ASP A 291 -28.06 -5.70 22.24
N ASP A 292 -27.05 -5.02 22.78
CA ASP A 292 -27.19 -4.27 24.03
C ASP A 292 -28.03 -3.00 23.88
N LEU A 293 -28.28 -2.58 22.62
CA LEU A 293 -29.06 -1.38 22.23
C LEU A 293 -30.37 -1.73 21.56
N LEU A 294 -30.92 -2.94 21.82
CA LEU A 294 -32.18 -3.39 21.20
C LEU A 294 -33.37 -2.46 21.52
N ALA A 295 -33.46 -1.93 22.74
CA ALA A 295 -34.53 -1.05 23.14
C ALA A 295 -34.48 0.28 22.39
N GLU A 296 -33.31 0.92 22.34
CA GLU A 296 -33.07 2.18 21.66
C GLU A 296 -33.29 2.05 20.14
N ARG A 297 -32.80 0.96 19.55
CA ARG A 297 -33.00 0.62 18.13
C ARG A 297 -34.47 0.38 17.80
N ALA A 298 -35.22 -0.30 18.69
CA ALA A 298 -36.64 -0.55 18.52
C ALA A 298 -37.47 0.74 18.58
N LEU A 299 -37.09 1.69 19.45
CA LEU A 299 -37.74 3.00 19.56
C LEU A 299 -37.55 3.83 18.28
N THR A 300 -36.44 3.69 17.57
CA THR A 300 -36.20 4.37 16.29
C THR A 300 -36.92 3.71 15.11
N GLY A 301 -37.66 2.65 15.34
CA GLY A 301 -38.49 2.00 14.32
C GLY A 301 -37.85 0.81 13.63
N GLU A 302 -36.72 0.31 14.10
CA GLU A 302 -36.06 -0.84 13.51
C GLU A 302 -36.84 -2.13 13.76
N LEU A 303 -37.39 -2.71 12.70
CA LEU A 303 -38.26 -3.90 12.81
C LEU A 303 -37.53 -5.15 13.33
N ARG A 304 -36.24 -5.30 13.01
CA ARG A 304 -35.42 -6.44 13.51
C ARG A 304 -35.21 -6.33 15.01
N ALA A 305 -34.84 -5.16 15.49
CA ALA A 305 -34.67 -4.93 16.94
C ALA A 305 -35.96 -5.18 17.69
N ARG A 306 -37.12 -4.75 17.16
CA ARG A 306 -38.41 -5.04 17.76
C ARG A 306 -38.71 -6.54 17.86
N ARG A 307 -38.48 -7.32 16.80
CA ARG A 307 -38.66 -8.78 16.82
C ARG A 307 -37.73 -9.43 17.85
N ARG A 308 -36.44 -9.11 17.80
CA ARG A 308 -35.47 -9.65 18.76
C ARG A 308 -35.76 -9.28 20.20
N LEU A 309 -36.25 -8.08 20.44
CA LEU A 309 -36.66 -7.65 21.79
C LEU A 309 -37.83 -8.51 22.28
N VAL A 310 -38.81 -8.79 21.40
CA VAL A 310 -39.96 -9.67 21.75
C VAL A 310 -39.45 -11.11 22.00
N GLU A 311 -38.61 -11.65 21.15
CA GLU A 311 -38.05 -12.99 21.27
C GLU A 311 -37.18 -13.18 22.52
N LYS A 312 -36.32 -12.22 22.84
CA LYS A 312 -35.38 -12.32 23.96
C LYS A 312 -36.00 -12.00 25.31
N VAL A 313 -36.91 -11.06 25.35
CA VAL A 313 -37.45 -10.51 26.61
C VAL A 313 -38.89 -10.93 26.87
N TYR A 314 -39.72 -10.97 25.85
CA TYR A 314 -41.19 -11.20 26.03
C TYR A 314 -41.57 -12.68 25.87
N ALA A 315 -41.01 -13.38 24.95
CA ALA A 315 -41.35 -14.81 24.71
C ALA A 315 -40.86 -15.79 25.81
N PRO A 316 -39.78 -15.48 26.57
CA PRO A 316 -39.38 -16.32 27.72
C PRO A 316 -40.19 -16.11 28.99
N LEU A 317 -41.02 -15.04 29.06
CA LEU A 317 -41.94 -14.76 30.19
C LEU A 317 -43.23 -15.53 30.06
#